data_3d66c25e838c6e7a4596032ea9993093
#
_entry.id   3d66c25e838c6e7a4596032ea9993093
#
_cell.length_a   1.000
_cell.length_b   1.000
_cell.length_c   1.000
_cell.angle_alpha   90.00
_cell.angle_beta   90.00
_cell.angle_gamma   90.00
#
_symmetry.space_group_name_H-M   'P 1'
#
loop_
_entity.id
_entity.type
_entity.pdbx_description
1 polymer ?
#
loop_
_entity_poly.entity_id
_entity_poly.type
_entity_poly.pdbx_seq_one_letter_code
_entity_poly.pdbx_strand_id
1 'polypeptide(L)'
;MNRVALLIPHFNNPAGLCASLASIGPDEALDVVIVDDGSTRAPLDEAAARAAFRAQGELKFYYLPHNCGIEYALNTGLEAMLAAGYEYGARLDCDDVVAPDRFAKQAAFLDAQPAVYLVGSAVTFFDASGDRFTIHQPQSHAQIVRQMHDDNAFTHPTVMFRMAGVRELGLYPTDCKAAEDFAWFWQFVARYQTANLPEVLTRSEYNDAGISMSKRRLQQGQRLKLLWRYFDWQPRSALKLAKAGASYLLPLTVARRLKRLLGMGKWN
;
A
#
# COMPACT_ATOMS: atom_id res chain seq x y z
N MET A 1 -3.63 25.42 0.00
CA MET A 1 -3.18 24.06 -0.34
C MET A 1 -3.01 23.29 0.95
N ASN A 2 -3.61 22.13 1.05
CA ASN A 2 -3.48 21.27 2.22
C ASN A 2 -2.05 20.71 2.34
N ARG A 3 -1.65 20.30 3.57
CA ARG A 3 -0.33 19.67 3.81
C ARG A 3 -0.30 18.21 3.31
N VAL A 4 -1.47 17.56 3.30
CA VAL A 4 -1.64 16.15 2.98
C VAL A 4 -2.26 16.00 1.60
N ALA A 5 -1.73 15.11 0.78
CA ALA A 5 -2.38 14.63 -0.43
C ALA A 5 -2.58 13.11 -0.37
N LEU A 6 -3.79 12.66 -0.65
CA LEU A 6 -4.13 11.25 -0.79
C LEU A 6 -4.04 10.84 -2.25
N LEU A 7 -3.27 9.79 -2.54
CA LEU A 7 -3.16 9.20 -3.87
C LEU A 7 -4.07 7.96 -3.99
N ILE A 8 -4.98 8.00 -4.96
CA ILE A 8 -5.88 6.88 -5.30
C ILE A 8 -5.67 6.53 -6.78
N PRO A 9 -5.04 5.39 -7.11
CA PRO A 9 -5.07 4.86 -8.47
C PRO A 9 -6.44 4.27 -8.77
N HIS A 10 -6.98 4.55 -9.95
CA HIS A 10 -8.27 4.08 -10.41
C HIS A 10 -8.13 3.25 -11.69
N PHE A 11 -8.86 2.14 -11.79
CA PHE A 11 -9.00 1.38 -13.02
C PHE A 11 -10.33 0.64 -13.07
N ASN A 12 -11.25 1.09 -13.95
CA ASN A 12 -12.56 0.48 -14.21
C ASN A 12 -13.42 0.23 -12.96
N ASN A 13 -13.31 1.05 -11.90
CA ASN A 13 -14.06 0.90 -10.65
C ASN A 13 -14.57 2.26 -10.11
N PRO A 14 -15.44 3.00 -10.84
CA PRO A 14 -15.93 4.29 -10.37
C PRO A 14 -16.78 4.20 -9.10
N ALA A 15 -17.50 3.08 -8.90
CA ALA A 15 -18.28 2.86 -7.68
C ALA A 15 -17.39 2.70 -6.44
N GLY A 16 -16.31 1.92 -6.55
CA GLY A 16 -15.31 1.77 -5.48
C GLY A 16 -14.63 3.10 -5.16
N LEU A 17 -14.29 3.91 -6.18
CA LEU A 17 -13.75 5.25 -5.97
C LEU A 17 -14.71 6.13 -5.15
N CYS A 18 -15.98 6.15 -5.48
CA CYS A 18 -16.99 6.91 -4.73
C CYS A 18 -17.11 6.42 -3.27
N ALA A 19 -17.06 5.10 -3.04
CA ALA A 19 -17.09 4.52 -1.70
C ALA A 19 -15.86 4.96 -0.88
N SER A 20 -14.67 4.90 -1.48
CA SER A 20 -13.42 5.37 -0.86
C SER A 20 -13.51 6.85 -0.48
N LEU A 21 -13.92 7.71 -1.42
CA LEU A 21 -14.04 9.16 -1.19
C LEU A 21 -15.09 9.50 -0.11
N ALA A 22 -16.23 8.80 -0.11
CA ALA A 22 -17.29 9.00 0.87
C ALA A 22 -16.90 8.58 2.30
N SER A 23 -15.90 7.71 2.46
CA SER A 23 -15.40 7.26 3.76
C SER A 23 -14.51 8.29 4.46
N ILE A 24 -13.96 9.25 3.72
CA ILE A 24 -13.10 10.31 4.28
C ILE A 24 -13.97 11.25 5.10
N GLY A 25 -13.58 11.47 6.37
CA GLY A 25 -14.33 12.32 7.28
C GLY A 25 -14.41 13.79 6.81
N PRO A 26 -15.51 14.49 7.08
CA PRO A 26 -15.71 15.87 6.62
C PRO A 26 -14.76 16.87 7.28
N ASP A 27 -14.17 16.51 8.42
CA ASP A 27 -13.21 17.35 9.16
C ASP A 27 -11.76 17.12 8.71
N GLU A 28 -11.51 16.16 7.82
CA GLU A 28 -10.19 15.93 7.26
C GLU A 28 -9.80 17.04 6.26
N ALA A 29 -8.58 17.56 6.41
CA ALA A 29 -8.02 18.62 5.56
C ALA A 29 -6.95 18.02 4.63
N LEU A 30 -7.35 17.53 3.45
CA LEU A 30 -6.46 16.91 2.47
C LEU A 30 -6.97 17.10 1.04
N ASP A 31 -6.05 17.17 0.09
CA ASP A 31 -6.39 17.07 -1.34
C ASP A 31 -6.30 15.61 -1.78
N VAL A 32 -7.04 15.23 -2.81
CA VAL A 32 -7.00 13.87 -3.36
C VAL A 32 -6.50 13.91 -4.81
N VAL A 33 -5.45 13.18 -5.09
CA VAL A 33 -4.89 12.96 -6.42
C VAL A 33 -5.38 11.60 -6.92
N ILE A 34 -6.23 11.61 -7.93
CA ILE A 34 -6.82 10.43 -8.54
C ILE A 34 -6.16 10.23 -9.90
N VAL A 35 -5.61 9.05 -10.14
CA VAL A 35 -4.98 8.71 -11.42
C VAL A 35 -5.73 7.56 -12.05
N ASP A 36 -6.41 7.83 -13.15
CA ASP A 36 -7.07 6.80 -13.97
C ASP A 36 -6.05 6.11 -14.88
N ASP A 37 -5.84 4.82 -14.68
CA ASP A 37 -4.95 3.97 -15.47
C ASP A 37 -5.63 3.50 -16.78
N GLY A 38 -6.19 4.43 -17.55
CA GLY A 38 -6.75 4.17 -18.87
C GLY A 38 -8.02 3.30 -18.84
N SER A 39 -8.98 3.63 -17.97
CA SER A 39 -10.26 2.94 -17.87
C SER A 39 -11.10 3.08 -19.16
N THR A 40 -11.57 1.96 -19.70
CA THR A 40 -12.38 1.94 -20.91
C THR A 40 -13.73 1.28 -20.74
N ARG A 41 -13.87 0.31 -19.82
CA ARG A 41 -15.13 -0.42 -19.58
C ARG A 41 -16.05 0.29 -18.60
N ALA A 42 -15.46 0.90 -17.57
CA ALA A 42 -16.14 1.70 -16.57
C ALA A 42 -15.29 2.94 -16.29
N PRO A 43 -15.38 3.97 -17.15
CA PRO A 43 -14.60 5.19 -17.01
C PRO A 43 -14.84 5.89 -15.66
N LEU A 44 -13.85 6.68 -15.24
CA LEU A 44 -13.96 7.53 -14.08
C LEU A 44 -15.07 8.57 -14.29
N ASP A 45 -15.97 8.69 -13.31
CA ASP A 45 -17.01 9.70 -13.25
C ASP A 45 -16.61 10.80 -12.27
N GLU A 46 -16.05 11.89 -12.80
CA GLU A 46 -15.61 13.02 -11.97
C GLU A 46 -16.76 13.68 -11.21
N ALA A 47 -17.95 13.74 -11.79
CA ALA A 47 -19.11 14.38 -11.16
C ALA A 47 -19.55 13.57 -9.94
N ALA A 48 -19.66 12.24 -10.09
CA ALA A 48 -19.98 11.33 -8.99
C ALA A 48 -18.88 11.36 -7.91
N ALA A 49 -17.60 11.36 -8.31
CA ALA A 49 -16.48 11.45 -7.38
C ALA A 49 -16.51 12.75 -6.56
N ARG A 50 -16.75 13.90 -7.20
CA ARG A 50 -16.91 15.20 -6.51
C ARG A 50 -18.12 15.22 -5.57
N ALA A 51 -19.23 14.61 -5.95
CA ALA A 51 -20.40 14.51 -5.09
C ALA A 51 -20.19 13.60 -3.86
N ALA A 52 -19.33 12.57 -3.99
CA ALA A 52 -19.00 11.65 -2.90
C ALA A 52 -17.99 12.22 -1.90
N PHE A 53 -17.10 13.10 -2.34
CA PHE A 53 -16.06 13.71 -1.50
C PHE A 53 -16.62 14.82 -0.62
N ARG A 54 -16.42 14.73 0.68
CA ARG A 54 -16.97 15.68 1.68
C ARG A 54 -15.91 16.36 2.55
N ALA A 55 -14.66 15.92 2.45
CA ALA A 55 -13.56 16.47 3.23
C ALA A 55 -13.14 17.87 2.73
N GLN A 56 -12.30 18.55 3.54
CA GLN A 56 -11.86 19.91 3.27
C GLN A 56 -10.66 19.92 2.32
N GLY A 57 -10.93 19.88 1.01
CA GLY A 57 -9.87 19.89 -0.01
C GLY A 57 -10.40 19.76 -1.44
N GLU A 58 -9.48 19.51 -2.35
CA GLU A 58 -9.76 19.45 -3.78
C GLU A 58 -9.50 18.04 -4.33
N LEU A 59 -10.28 17.65 -5.35
CA LEU A 59 -10.00 16.47 -6.18
C LEU A 59 -9.25 16.89 -7.45
N LYS A 60 -8.11 16.25 -7.68
CA LYS A 60 -7.27 16.45 -8.87
C LYS A 60 -7.23 15.15 -9.66
N PHE A 61 -7.58 15.21 -10.94
CA PHE A 61 -7.70 14.05 -11.82
C PHE A 61 -6.58 14.03 -12.85
N TYR A 62 -5.98 12.87 -13.03
CA TYR A 62 -4.96 12.58 -14.04
C TYR A 62 -5.36 11.33 -14.81
N TYR A 63 -5.06 11.30 -16.11
CA TYR A 63 -5.48 10.20 -16.98
C TYR A 63 -4.29 9.65 -17.74
N LEU A 64 -4.08 8.35 -17.65
CA LEU A 64 -3.13 7.65 -18.51
C LEU A 64 -3.83 7.26 -19.82
N PRO A 65 -3.10 7.25 -20.95
CA PRO A 65 -3.71 7.01 -22.28
C PRO A 65 -4.25 5.59 -22.46
N HIS A 66 -3.73 4.64 -21.68
CA HIS A 66 -4.13 3.22 -21.64
C HIS A 66 -3.69 2.60 -20.31
N ASN A 67 -4.10 1.36 -20.02
CA ASN A 67 -3.63 0.66 -18.83
C ASN A 67 -2.11 0.40 -18.91
N CYS A 68 -1.36 1.14 -18.11
CA CYS A 68 0.09 1.03 -18.00
C CYS A 68 0.54 0.15 -16.83
N GLY A 69 -0.34 -0.02 -15.84
CA GLY A 69 -0.07 -0.73 -14.59
C GLY A 69 -0.06 0.19 -13.38
N ILE A 70 -0.33 -0.40 -12.21
CA ILE A 70 -0.49 0.35 -10.96
C ILE A 70 0.75 1.19 -10.63
N GLU A 71 1.95 0.68 -10.90
CA GLU A 71 3.21 1.39 -10.65
C GLU A 71 3.32 2.70 -11.44
N TYR A 72 2.79 2.76 -12.66
CA TYR A 72 2.79 3.98 -13.45
C TYR A 72 1.73 4.98 -12.98
N ALA A 73 0.54 4.51 -12.62
CA ALA A 73 -0.49 5.37 -12.04
C ALA A 73 -0.03 5.98 -10.72
N LEU A 74 0.61 5.20 -9.84
CA LEU A 74 1.19 5.68 -8.58
C LEU A 74 2.30 6.71 -8.84
N ASN A 75 3.19 6.46 -9.79
CA ASN A 75 4.28 7.36 -10.11
C ASN A 75 3.77 8.69 -10.68
N THR A 76 2.80 8.66 -11.58
CA THR A 76 2.15 9.88 -12.10
C THR A 76 1.56 10.73 -10.96
N GLY A 77 0.88 10.08 -10.01
CA GLY A 77 0.35 10.80 -8.85
C GLY A 77 1.43 11.34 -7.92
N LEU A 78 2.48 10.59 -7.64
CA LEU A 78 3.60 11.05 -6.81
C LEU A 78 4.34 12.23 -7.47
N GLU A 79 4.56 12.21 -8.78
CA GLU A 79 5.15 13.32 -9.53
C GLU A 79 4.30 14.59 -9.40
N ALA A 80 2.98 14.47 -9.56
CA ALA A 80 2.06 15.59 -9.37
C ALA A 80 2.09 16.13 -7.94
N MET A 81 2.16 15.25 -6.94
CA MET A 81 2.25 15.63 -5.54
C MET A 81 3.59 16.29 -5.21
N LEU A 82 4.71 15.82 -5.77
CA LEU A 82 6.03 16.44 -5.62
C LEU A 82 6.07 17.82 -6.26
N ALA A 83 5.51 17.97 -7.47
CA ALA A 83 5.44 19.25 -8.17
C ALA A 83 4.59 20.29 -7.43
N ALA A 84 3.50 19.84 -6.80
CA ALA A 84 2.63 20.68 -6.00
C ALA A 84 3.22 21.04 -4.62
N GLY A 85 4.26 20.34 -4.14
CA GLY A 85 4.95 20.68 -2.90
C GLY A 85 4.24 20.23 -1.63
N TYR A 86 3.43 19.17 -1.66
CA TYR A 86 2.83 18.59 -0.46
C TYR A 86 3.89 18.12 0.53
N GLU A 87 3.55 18.18 1.81
CA GLU A 87 4.43 17.73 2.90
C GLU A 87 4.30 16.23 3.14
N TYR A 88 3.05 15.74 3.14
CA TYR A 88 2.72 14.33 3.32
C TYR A 88 1.96 13.78 2.13
N GLY A 89 2.32 12.57 1.75
CA GLY A 89 1.55 11.74 0.84
C GLY A 89 0.90 10.59 1.62
N ALA A 90 -0.32 10.27 1.27
CA ALA A 90 -1.02 9.08 1.76
C ALA A 90 -1.50 8.23 0.59
N ARG A 91 -1.80 6.97 0.86
CA ARG A 91 -2.24 6.03 -0.16
C ARG A 91 -3.57 5.37 0.24
N LEU A 92 -4.43 5.14 -0.73
CA LEU A 92 -5.64 4.33 -0.59
C LEU A 92 -5.91 3.58 -1.89
N ASP A 93 -6.35 2.32 -1.81
CA ASP A 93 -6.87 1.62 -2.98
C ASP A 93 -8.30 2.10 -3.29
N CYS A 94 -8.65 2.05 -4.55
CA CYS A 94 -9.99 2.31 -5.03
C CYS A 94 -10.86 1.11 -4.65
N ASP A 95 -11.80 1.26 -3.72
CA ASP A 95 -12.68 0.29 -3.03
C ASP A 95 -12.35 0.07 -1.53
N ASP A 96 -11.22 0.53 -1.06
CA ASP A 96 -10.94 0.54 0.37
C ASP A 96 -11.60 1.74 1.06
N VAL A 97 -11.93 1.59 2.33
CA VAL A 97 -12.55 2.65 3.15
C VAL A 97 -11.69 2.96 4.37
N VAL A 98 -11.76 4.19 4.85
CA VAL A 98 -10.91 4.67 5.94
C VAL A 98 -11.71 5.06 7.17
N ALA A 99 -11.06 5.03 8.35
CA ALA A 99 -11.58 5.67 9.54
C ALA A 99 -11.68 7.19 9.31
N PRO A 100 -12.73 7.88 9.80
CA PRO A 100 -12.99 9.28 9.47
C PRO A 100 -11.88 10.27 9.85
N ASP A 101 -10.98 9.88 10.75
CA ASP A 101 -9.88 10.68 11.30
C ASP A 101 -8.48 10.11 10.97
N ARG A 102 -8.40 9.21 9.99
CA ARG A 102 -7.15 8.51 9.63
C ARG A 102 -6.01 9.47 9.31
N PHE A 103 -6.26 10.42 8.40
CA PHE A 103 -5.19 11.25 7.86
C PHE A 103 -4.69 12.27 8.87
N ALA A 104 -5.59 12.84 9.67
CA ALA A 104 -5.25 13.70 10.79
C ALA A 104 -4.39 12.96 11.83
N LYS A 105 -4.74 11.71 12.20
CA LYS A 105 -3.97 10.88 13.14
C LYS A 105 -2.58 10.55 12.61
N GLN A 106 -2.47 10.13 11.35
CA GLN A 106 -1.18 9.79 10.77
C GLN A 106 -0.28 11.02 10.60
N ALA A 107 -0.84 12.17 10.21
CA ALA A 107 -0.09 13.43 10.09
C ALA A 107 0.41 13.90 11.47
N ALA A 108 -0.45 13.90 12.49
CA ALA A 108 -0.08 14.23 13.86
C ALA A 108 1.03 13.31 14.41
N PHE A 109 0.96 12.01 14.11
CA PHE A 109 2.00 11.07 14.49
C PHE A 109 3.34 11.41 13.80
N LEU A 110 3.33 11.70 12.51
CA LEU A 110 4.53 12.12 11.79
C LEU A 110 5.07 13.45 12.34
N ASP A 111 4.22 14.43 12.63
CA ASP A 111 4.62 15.70 13.23
C ASP A 111 5.36 15.50 14.58
N ALA A 112 4.83 14.60 15.43
CA ALA A 112 5.41 14.25 16.72
C ALA A 112 6.70 13.41 16.63
N GLN A 113 6.95 12.76 15.48
CA GLN A 113 8.09 11.86 15.25
C GLN A 113 8.87 12.26 14.00
N PRO A 114 9.69 13.33 14.04
CA PRO A 114 10.39 13.86 12.85
C PRO A 114 11.32 12.87 12.14
N ALA A 115 11.84 11.88 12.84
CA ALA A 115 12.70 10.84 12.28
C ALA A 115 11.91 9.77 11.49
N VAL A 116 10.58 9.68 11.67
CA VAL A 116 9.72 8.72 10.96
C VAL A 116 9.31 9.30 9.61
N TYR A 117 9.59 8.57 8.54
CA TYR A 117 9.28 8.98 7.17
C TYR A 117 8.18 8.18 6.51
N LEU A 118 7.82 7.02 7.05
CA LEU A 118 6.74 6.17 6.59
C LEU A 118 5.99 5.60 7.79
N VAL A 119 4.69 5.79 7.84
CA VAL A 119 3.80 5.22 8.85
C VAL A 119 2.64 4.47 8.19
N GLY A 120 2.40 3.25 8.62
CA GLY A 120 1.21 2.47 8.27
C GLY A 120 0.22 2.39 9.44
N SER A 121 -0.77 1.52 9.32
CA SER A 121 -1.70 1.18 10.40
C SER A 121 -2.14 -0.27 10.33
N ALA A 122 -2.86 -0.74 11.36
CA ALA A 122 -3.61 -1.98 11.24
C ALA A 122 -4.73 -1.82 10.18
N VAL A 123 -5.15 -2.95 9.62
CA VAL A 123 -6.17 -3.03 8.58
C VAL A 123 -7.12 -4.19 8.85
N THR A 124 -8.42 -3.97 8.66
CA THR A 124 -9.42 -5.04 8.65
C THR A 124 -9.82 -5.35 7.22
N PHE A 125 -9.72 -6.61 6.84
CA PHE A 125 -10.23 -7.08 5.56
C PHE A 125 -11.71 -7.46 5.68
N PHE A 126 -12.50 -7.06 4.69
CA PHE A 126 -13.93 -7.35 4.63
C PHE A 126 -14.35 -7.85 3.25
N ASP A 127 -15.49 -8.50 3.19
CA ASP A 127 -16.18 -8.85 1.93
C ASP A 127 -17.70 -8.66 2.08
N ALA A 128 -18.48 -9.17 1.14
CA ALA A 128 -19.94 -9.09 1.17
C ALA A 128 -20.59 -9.73 2.42
N SER A 129 -19.89 -10.61 3.13
CA SER A 129 -20.36 -11.22 4.38
C SER A 129 -20.00 -10.42 5.64
N GLY A 130 -19.22 -9.34 5.51
CA GLY A 130 -18.74 -8.50 6.61
C GLY A 130 -17.24 -8.61 6.86
N ASP A 131 -16.80 -8.28 8.08
CA ASP A 131 -15.40 -8.30 8.45
C ASP A 131 -14.87 -9.75 8.54
N ARG A 132 -13.73 -10.01 7.89
CA ARG A 132 -13.10 -11.33 7.79
C ARG A 132 -12.00 -11.53 8.83
N PHE A 133 -11.00 -10.67 8.80
CA PHE A 133 -9.85 -10.71 9.71
C PHE A 133 -9.16 -9.36 9.77
N THR A 134 -8.43 -9.12 10.85
CA THR A 134 -7.61 -7.92 11.03
C THR A 134 -6.12 -8.29 11.03
N ILE A 135 -5.32 -7.49 10.33
CA ILE A 135 -3.87 -7.58 10.35
C ILE A 135 -3.32 -6.43 11.19
N HIS A 136 -2.57 -6.79 12.23
CA HIS A 136 -1.75 -5.87 13.00
C HIS A 136 -0.31 -5.99 12.57
N GLN A 137 0.22 -4.93 12.00
CA GLN A 137 1.61 -4.88 11.55
C GLN A 137 2.57 -4.56 12.71
N PRO A 138 3.87 -4.90 12.61
CA PRO A 138 4.86 -4.54 13.63
C PRO A 138 4.96 -3.03 13.75
N GLN A 139 4.99 -2.51 14.99
CA GLN A 139 4.84 -1.08 15.26
C GLN A 139 6.17 -0.33 15.23
N SER A 140 7.24 -0.90 15.77
CA SER A 140 8.54 -0.23 15.85
C SER A 140 9.42 -0.53 14.63
N HIS A 141 10.28 0.41 14.26
CA HIS A 141 11.22 0.25 13.15
C HIS A 141 12.05 -1.03 13.26
N ALA A 142 12.56 -1.36 14.45
CA ALA A 142 13.34 -2.58 14.64
C ALA A 142 12.55 -3.87 14.38
N GLN A 143 11.26 -3.88 14.70
CA GLN A 143 10.36 -5.00 14.39
C GLN A 143 10.02 -5.02 12.90
N ILE A 144 9.80 -3.85 12.28
CA ILE A 144 9.55 -3.68 10.84
C ILE A 144 10.72 -4.22 10.04
N VAL A 145 11.95 -3.82 10.34
CA VAL A 145 13.16 -4.34 9.67
C VAL A 145 13.19 -5.87 9.72
N ARG A 146 12.92 -6.48 10.88
CA ARG A 146 12.88 -7.95 11.00
C ARG A 146 11.79 -8.59 10.16
N GLN A 147 10.61 -7.99 10.13
CA GLN A 147 9.47 -8.49 9.35
C GLN A 147 9.73 -8.39 7.85
N MET A 148 10.33 -7.31 7.37
CA MET A 148 10.65 -7.10 5.96
C MET A 148 11.55 -8.20 5.37
N HIS A 149 12.38 -8.85 6.18
CA HIS A 149 13.12 -10.04 5.75
C HIS A 149 12.24 -11.31 5.62
N ASP A 150 11.01 -11.30 6.14
CA ASP A 150 10.06 -12.42 6.04
C ASP A 150 8.89 -12.11 5.11
N ASP A 151 8.26 -10.94 5.32
CA ASP A 151 7.12 -10.48 4.53
C ASP A 151 7.00 -8.96 4.61
N ASN A 152 6.09 -8.38 3.80
CA ASN A 152 5.80 -6.95 3.85
C ASN A 152 5.33 -6.56 5.26
N ALA A 153 5.95 -5.53 5.83
CA ALA A 153 5.60 -5.01 7.16
C ALA A 153 4.59 -3.85 7.09
N PHE A 154 4.13 -3.53 5.90
CA PHE A 154 3.09 -2.51 5.66
C PHE A 154 2.02 -3.09 4.77
N THR A 155 0.78 -2.66 4.99
CA THR A 155 -0.31 -2.90 4.05
C THR A 155 -0.44 -1.68 3.15
N HIS A 156 -0.35 -1.86 1.84
CA HIS A 156 -0.16 -0.78 0.88
C HIS A 156 -1.17 0.38 1.02
N PRO A 157 -2.50 0.16 1.13
CA PRO A 157 -3.47 1.24 1.24
C PRO A 157 -3.47 1.96 2.60
N THR A 158 -2.66 1.53 3.58
CA THR A 158 -2.67 2.11 4.93
C THR A 158 -1.61 3.19 5.14
N VAL A 159 -0.68 3.37 4.20
CA VAL A 159 0.51 4.17 4.47
C VAL A 159 0.31 5.67 4.28
N MET A 160 1.01 6.44 5.12
CA MET A 160 1.32 7.85 4.94
C MET A 160 2.82 8.04 5.04
N PHE A 161 3.37 8.95 4.25
CA PHE A 161 4.81 9.17 4.13
C PHE A 161 5.17 10.64 3.93
N ARG A 162 6.41 11.00 4.30
CA ARG A 162 6.94 12.34 3.99
C ARG A 162 7.31 12.43 2.52
N MET A 163 6.84 13.46 1.83
CA MET A 163 7.23 13.73 0.44
C MET A 163 8.73 14.04 0.29
N ALA A 164 9.38 14.52 1.34
CA ALA A 164 10.84 14.67 1.38
C ALA A 164 11.56 13.32 1.18
N GLY A 165 11.04 12.24 1.76
CA GLY A 165 11.56 10.89 1.52
C GLY A 165 11.38 10.43 0.07
N VAL A 166 10.24 10.71 -0.53
CA VAL A 166 10.00 10.38 -1.95
C VAL A 166 10.96 11.14 -2.86
N ARG A 167 11.25 12.42 -2.55
CA ARG A 167 12.20 13.22 -3.33
C ARG A 167 13.61 12.65 -3.28
N GLU A 168 14.03 12.09 -2.15
CA GLU A 168 15.36 11.51 -1.96
C GLU A 168 15.47 10.07 -2.50
N LEU A 169 14.47 9.24 -2.24
CA LEU A 169 14.50 7.80 -2.57
C LEU A 169 14.01 7.48 -3.98
N GLY A 170 13.20 8.36 -4.55
CA GLY A 170 12.56 8.17 -5.84
C GLY A 170 11.16 7.55 -5.76
N LEU A 171 10.62 7.30 -6.94
CA LEU A 171 9.28 6.78 -7.18
C LEU A 171 9.21 5.25 -7.00
N TYR A 172 8.02 4.67 -7.19
CA TYR A 172 7.86 3.21 -7.22
C TYR A 172 8.70 2.59 -8.33
N PRO A 173 9.46 1.50 -8.05
CA PRO A 173 10.22 0.80 -9.07
C PRO A 173 9.30 0.13 -10.11
N THR A 174 9.52 0.40 -11.39
CA THR A 174 8.73 -0.16 -12.50
C THR A 174 9.25 -1.53 -12.98
N ASP A 175 10.43 -1.94 -12.52
CA ASP A 175 11.05 -3.24 -12.80
C ASP A 175 10.69 -4.33 -11.78
N CYS A 176 9.96 -3.98 -10.71
CA CYS A 176 9.53 -4.89 -9.64
C CYS A 176 8.03 -5.22 -9.70
N LYS A 177 7.52 -5.59 -10.87
CA LYS A 177 6.09 -5.89 -11.09
C LYS A 177 5.51 -6.86 -10.05
N ALA A 178 4.34 -6.52 -9.49
CA ALA A 178 3.65 -7.24 -8.42
C ALA A 178 4.40 -7.32 -7.07
N ALA A 179 5.43 -6.53 -6.88
CA ALA A 179 6.16 -6.31 -5.63
C ALA A 179 6.72 -4.87 -5.57
N GLU A 180 6.13 -3.95 -6.32
CA GLU A 180 6.50 -2.53 -6.39
C GLU A 180 6.40 -1.85 -5.03
N ASP A 181 5.35 -2.18 -4.25
CA ASP A 181 5.12 -1.70 -2.89
C ASP A 181 6.22 -2.19 -1.94
N PHE A 182 6.49 -3.49 -1.95
CA PHE A 182 7.52 -4.10 -1.12
C PHE A 182 8.91 -3.53 -1.43
N ALA A 183 9.23 -3.32 -2.71
CA ALA A 183 10.49 -2.72 -3.13
C ALA A 183 10.61 -1.26 -2.67
N TRP A 184 9.53 -0.49 -2.79
CA TRP A 184 9.50 0.91 -2.38
C TRP A 184 9.58 1.07 -0.86
N PHE A 185 8.87 0.25 -0.09
CA PHE A 185 8.94 0.26 1.37
C PHE A 185 10.34 -0.11 1.89
N TRP A 186 11.03 -1.04 1.23
CA TRP A 186 12.41 -1.36 1.56
C TRP A 186 13.34 -0.15 1.46
N GLN A 187 13.13 0.75 0.50
CA GLN A 187 13.93 1.97 0.39
C GLN A 187 13.76 2.86 1.63
N PHE A 188 12.51 3.05 2.09
CA PHE A 188 12.24 3.79 3.32
C PHE A 188 12.83 3.11 4.56
N VAL A 189 12.60 1.81 4.70
CA VAL A 189 13.07 1.03 5.85
C VAL A 189 14.60 1.01 5.94
N ALA A 190 15.29 0.99 4.81
CA ALA A 190 16.75 1.00 4.78
C ALA A 190 17.36 2.37 5.11
N ARG A 191 16.61 3.46 4.96
CA ARG A 191 17.13 4.83 5.05
C ARG A 191 16.62 5.63 6.24
N TYR A 192 15.37 5.39 6.68
CA TYR A 192 14.67 6.20 7.67
C TYR A 192 14.03 5.35 8.76
N GLN A 193 13.64 5.99 9.87
CA GLN A 193 12.75 5.36 10.82
C GLN A 193 11.35 5.20 10.18
N THR A 194 10.71 4.09 10.51
CA THR A 194 9.37 3.73 10.04
C THR A 194 8.54 3.19 11.19
N ALA A 195 7.22 3.29 11.11
CA ALA A 195 6.31 2.84 12.16
C ALA A 195 4.99 2.30 11.58
N ASN A 196 4.22 1.59 12.41
CA ASN A 196 2.80 1.36 12.17
C ASN A 196 2.02 1.71 13.43
N LEU A 197 0.87 2.37 13.25
CA LEU A 197 -0.09 2.61 14.33
C LEU A 197 -0.84 1.31 14.64
N PRO A 198 -1.13 1.03 15.91
CA PRO A 198 -1.88 -0.17 16.30
C PRO A 198 -3.36 -0.10 15.93
N GLU A 199 -3.88 1.09 15.65
CA GLU A 199 -5.28 1.34 15.32
C GLU A 199 -5.63 0.85 13.92
N VAL A 200 -6.84 0.32 13.77
CA VAL A 200 -7.43 0.00 12.46
C VAL A 200 -7.92 1.29 11.83
N LEU A 201 -7.15 1.84 10.91
CA LEU A 201 -7.47 3.09 10.21
C LEU A 201 -7.92 2.87 8.76
N THR A 202 -7.88 1.63 8.29
CA THR A 202 -8.32 1.25 6.94
C THR A 202 -9.07 -0.08 7.00
N ARG A 203 -10.13 -0.18 6.21
CA ARG A 203 -10.80 -1.44 5.90
C ARG A 203 -10.64 -1.70 4.40
N SER A 204 -10.08 -2.86 4.05
CA SER A 204 -9.73 -3.22 2.68
C SER A 204 -10.62 -4.33 2.16
N GLU A 205 -11.09 -4.22 0.91
CA GLU A 205 -11.91 -5.27 0.32
C GLU A 205 -11.05 -6.53 0.07
N TYR A 206 -11.52 -7.66 0.60
CA TYR A 206 -10.88 -8.94 0.39
C TYR A 206 -11.34 -9.56 -0.94
N ASN A 207 -10.45 -9.60 -1.91
CA ASN A 207 -10.74 -10.15 -3.23
C ASN A 207 -9.79 -11.31 -3.57
N ASP A 208 -10.33 -12.54 -3.61
CA ASP A 208 -9.58 -13.76 -3.97
C ASP A 208 -9.00 -13.73 -5.40
N ALA A 209 -9.55 -12.88 -6.29
CA ALA A 209 -9.09 -12.69 -7.67
C ALA A 209 -8.08 -11.54 -7.82
N GLY A 210 -7.67 -10.91 -6.72
CA GLY A 210 -6.73 -9.78 -6.70
C GLY A 210 -5.37 -10.07 -7.33
N ILE A 211 -4.62 -9.03 -7.64
CA ILE A 211 -3.29 -9.10 -8.29
C ILE A 211 -2.32 -10.02 -7.53
N SER A 212 -2.36 -9.98 -6.20
CA SER A 212 -1.49 -10.79 -5.33
C SER A 212 -1.69 -12.30 -5.50
N MET A 213 -2.90 -12.74 -5.84
CA MET A 213 -3.20 -14.15 -6.07
C MET A 213 -2.88 -14.58 -7.52
N SER A 214 -3.18 -13.72 -8.50
CA SER A 214 -3.03 -14.04 -9.93
C SER A 214 -1.57 -14.02 -10.41
N LYS A 215 -0.71 -13.17 -9.82
CA LYS A 215 0.71 -12.99 -10.22
C LYS A 215 1.71 -13.57 -9.20
N ARG A 216 1.30 -14.53 -8.38
CA ARG A 216 2.08 -15.04 -7.25
C ARG A 216 3.52 -15.47 -7.59
N ARG A 217 3.75 -16.18 -8.71
CA ARG A 217 5.11 -16.61 -9.08
C ARG A 217 6.03 -15.42 -9.39
N LEU A 218 5.51 -14.43 -10.10
CA LEU A 218 6.25 -13.21 -10.39
C LEU A 218 6.59 -12.48 -9.08
N GLN A 219 5.59 -12.30 -8.22
CA GLN A 219 5.75 -11.68 -6.90
C GLN A 219 6.81 -12.39 -6.03
N GLN A 220 6.79 -13.73 -5.97
CA GLN A 220 7.78 -14.50 -5.22
C GLN A 220 9.20 -14.35 -5.79
N GLY A 221 9.34 -14.30 -7.11
CA GLY A 221 10.64 -14.08 -7.77
C GLY A 221 11.21 -12.69 -7.48
N GLN A 222 10.39 -11.66 -7.56
CA GLN A 222 10.79 -10.29 -7.22
C GLN A 222 11.13 -10.15 -5.73
N ARG A 223 10.31 -10.74 -4.87
CA ARG A 223 10.57 -10.77 -3.44
C ARG A 223 11.93 -11.43 -3.12
N LEU A 224 12.25 -12.56 -3.76
CA LEU A 224 13.54 -13.23 -3.56
C LEU A 224 14.73 -12.33 -3.94
N LYS A 225 14.61 -11.60 -5.07
CA LYS A 225 15.62 -10.61 -5.49
C LYS A 225 15.78 -9.49 -4.45
N LEU A 226 14.69 -8.99 -3.91
CA LEU A 226 14.71 -7.93 -2.91
C LEU A 226 15.31 -8.42 -1.59
N LEU A 227 14.94 -9.61 -1.11
CA LEU A 227 15.54 -10.22 0.08
C LEU A 227 17.05 -10.45 -0.07
N TRP A 228 17.51 -10.77 -1.29
CA TRP A 228 18.94 -10.84 -1.60
C TRP A 228 19.60 -9.46 -1.60
N ARG A 229 18.97 -8.46 -2.21
CA ARG A 229 19.48 -7.08 -2.31
C ARG A 229 19.69 -6.45 -0.93
N TYR A 230 18.77 -6.71 0.01
CA TYR A 230 18.81 -6.18 1.38
C TYR A 230 19.30 -7.20 2.40
N PHE A 231 20.09 -8.17 1.97
CA PHE A 231 20.62 -9.21 2.84
C PHE A 231 21.63 -8.64 3.86
N ASP A 232 21.39 -8.86 5.15
CA ASP A 232 22.16 -8.28 6.26
C ASP A 232 23.16 -9.26 6.90
N TRP A 233 23.41 -10.42 6.27
CA TRP A 233 24.31 -11.48 6.73
C TRP A 233 23.96 -12.08 8.11
N GLN A 234 22.79 -11.82 8.67
CA GLN A 234 22.33 -12.44 9.89
C GLN A 234 21.80 -13.87 9.63
N PRO A 235 22.01 -14.81 10.58
CA PRO A 235 21.49 -16.19 10.42
C PRO A 235 19.99 -16.27 10.18
N ARG A 236 19.23 -15.33 10.78
CA ARG A 236 17.77 -15.23 10.58
C ARG A 236 17.42 -14.88 9.13
N SER A 237 18.10 -13.90 8.56
CA SER A 237 17.88 -13.45 7.18
C SER A 237 18.28 -14.54 6.19
N ALA A 238 19.37 -15.29 6.48
CA ALA A 238 19.76 -16.45 5.68
C ALA A 238 18.66 -17.55 5.68
N LEU A 239 18.10 -17.86 6.84
CA LEU A 239 16.99 -18.81 6.96
C LEU A 239 15.73 -18.35 6.19
N LYS A 240 15.39 -17.06 6.27
CA LYS A 240 14.25 -16.48 5.56
C LYS A 240 14.44 -16.47 4.04
N LEU A 241 15.65 -16.12 3.59
CA LEU A 241 16.02 -16.18 2.18
C LEU A 241 15.97 -17.62 1.65
N ALA A 242 16.48 -18.60 2.39
CA ALA A 242 16.39 -20.01 2.04
C ALA A 242 14.92 -20.49 1.95
N LYS A 243 14.09 -20.10 2.91
CA LYS A 243 12.65 -20.39 2.91
C LYS A 243 11.93 -19.77 1.71
N ALA A 244 12.25 -18.52 1.36
CA ALA A 244 11.69 -17.84 0.19
C ALA A 244 12.12 -18.55 -1.11
N GLY A 245 13.39 -18.94 -1.23
CA GLY A 245 13.89 -19.73 -2.37
C GLY A 245 13.20 -21.10 -2.49
N ALA A 246 13.05 -21.81 -1.39
CA ALA A 246 12.31 -23.09 -1.37
C ALA A 246 10.84 -22.89 -1.77
N SER A 247 10.17 -21.83 -1.29
CA SER A 247 8.78 -21.52 -1.66
C SER A 247 8.63 -21.16 -3.13
N TYR A 248 9.63 -20.51 -3.74
CA TYR A 248 9.66 -20.19 -5.16
C TYR A 248 9.81 -21.44 -6.05
N LEU A 249 10.64 -22.38 -5.63
CA LEU A 249 10.92 -23.62 -6.38
C LEU A 249 9.82 -24.68 -6.24
N LEU A 250 9.08 -24.68 -5.12
CA LEU A 250 8.05 -25.69 -4.86
C LEU A 250 6.77 -25.44 -5.68
N PRO A 251 6.24 -26.47 -6.38
CA PRO A 251 4.92 -26.42 -6.99
C PRO A 251 3.84 -26.10 -5.93
N LEU A 252 2.83 -25.32 -6.33
CA LEU A 252 1.72 -24.88 -5.45
C LEU A 252 1.02 -26.06 -4.73
N THR A 253 0.87 -27.16 -5.44
CA THR A 253 0.25 -28.39 -4.90
C THR A 253 1.07 -28.99 -3.77
N VAL A 254 2.40 -29.00 -3.90
CA VAL A 254 3.33 -29.50 -2.88
C VAL A 254 3.39 -28.54 -1.69
N ALA A 255 3.46 -27.23 -1.96
CA ALA A 255 3.48 -26.23 -0.91
C ALA A 255 2.20 -26.24 -0.05
N ARG A 256 1.01 -26.41 -0.67
CA ARG A 256 -0.27 -26.55 0.05
C ARG A 256 -0.32 -27.85 0.88
N ARG A 257 0.18 -28.99 0.37
CA ARG A 257 0.25 -30.26 1.13
C ARG A 257 1.18 -30.15 2.34
N LEU A 258 2.37 -29.55 2.16
CA LEU A 258 3.32 -29.32 3.24
C LEU A 258 2.75 -28.39 4.33
N LYS A 259 2.10 -27.30 3.96
CA LYS A 259 1.43 -26.40 4.94
C LYS A 259 0.37 -27.12 5.76
N ARG A 260 -0.43 -28.01 5.13
CA ARG A 260 -1.44 -28.81 5.85
C ARG A 260 -0.78 -29.81 6.82
N LEU A 261 0.29 -30.47 6.40
CA LEU A 261 1.02 -31.45 7.22
C LEU A 261 1.74 -30.82 8.41
N LEU A 262 2.23 -29.59 8.26
CA LEU A 262 2.95 -28.86 9.30
C LEU A 262 2.01 -28.05 10.25
N GLY A 263 0.70 -28.24 10.15
CA GLY A 263 -0.26 -27.52 11.00
C GLY A 263 -0.26 -25.99 10.80
N MET A 264 0.38 -25.48 9.76
CA MET A 264 0.44 -24.05 9.40
C MET A 264 -0.81 -23.62 8.60
N GLY A 265 -1.94 -24.26 8.89
CA GLY A 265 -3.21 -23.97 8.30
C GLY A 265 -3.94 -22.88 9.08
N LYS A 266 -3.79 -21.64 8.67
CA LYS A 266 -4.82 -20.57 8.77
C LYS A 266 -4.42 -19.38 7.91
N TRP A 267 -4.43 -19.55 6.62
CA TRP A 267 -4.74 -18.55 5.61
C TRP A 267 -5.53 -19.31 4.53
N ASN A 268 -6.86 -19.27 4.69
CA ASN A 268 -7.76 -19.68 3.60
C ASN A 268 -7.67 -18.65 2.51
#